data_83257b9d3898f9916e9c5cd1f3266b47
#
_entry.id   83257b9d3898f9916e9c5cd1f3266b47
#
_cell.length_a   1.000
_cell.length_b   1.000
_cell.length_c   1.000
_cell.angle_alpha   90.00
_cell.angle_beta   90.00
_cell.angle_gamma   90.00
#
_symmetry.space_group_name_H-M   'P 1'
#
loop_
_entity.id
_entity.type
_entity.pdbx_description
1 polymer ?
#
loop_
_entity_poly.entity_id
_entity_poly.type
_entity_poly.pdbx_seq_one_letter_code
_entity_poly.pdbx_strand_id
1 'polypeptide(L)' 'MAVKDFMTRKVVYISPDTTVAHAADLMREQGLHRLPVIENDQLVGLVTE' A
#
# COMPACT_ATOMS: atom_id res chain seq x y z
N MET A 1 -1.33 8.13 -13.87
CA MET A 1 -0.61 6.84 -13.81
C MET A 1 -1.59 5.72 -13.52
N ALA A 2 -1.52 4.65 -14.29
CA ALA A 2 -2.41 3.51 -14.07
C ALA A 2 -1.93 2.70 -12.86
N VAL A 3 -2.86 2.16 -12.08
CA VAL A 3 -2.52 1.34 -10.92
C VAL A 3 -1.70 0.12 -11.34
N LYS A 4 -1.93 -0.41 -12.53
CA LYS A 4 -1.15 -1.53 -13.05
C LYS A 4 0.34 -1.22 -13.13
N ASP A 5 0.68 -0.02 -13.55
CA ASP A 5 2.09 0.40 -13.64
C ASP A 5 2.73 0.44 -12.26
N PHE A 6 1.95 0.83 -11.28
CA PHE A 6 2.36 0.87 -9.89
C PHE A 6 2.66 -0.54 -9.37
N MET A 7 1.79 -1.49 -9.69
CA MET A 7 1.91 -2.87 -9.23
C MET A 7 3.05 -3.62 -9.91
N THR A 8 3.31 -3.37 -11.19
CA THR A 8 4.38 -4.03 -11.92
C THR A 8 5.76 -3.59 -11.50
N ARG A 9 5.88 -2.47 -10.81
CA ARG A 9 7.16 -1.96 -10.29
C ARG A 9 7.52 -2.54 -8.93
N LYS A 10 6.78 -3.52 -8.45
CA LYS A 10 6.98 -4.15 -7.14
C LYS A 10 6.91 -3.13 -6.01
N VAL A 11 6.03 -2.15 -6.14
CA VAL A 11 5.79 -1.16 -5.08
C VAL A 11 4.98 -1.82 -3.98
N VAL A 12 5.33 -1.52 -2.73
CA VAL A 12 4.61 -2.07 -1.58
C VAL A 12 3.25 -1.39 -1.47
N TYR A 13 2.20 -2.18 -1.36
CA TYR A 13 0.84 -1.68 -1.17
C TYR A 13 0.05 -2.65 -0.29
N ILE A 14 -1.10 -2.19 0.18
CA ILE A 14 -1.97 -3.01 1.04
C ILE A 14 -3.39 -3.03 0.47
N SER A 15 -4.17 -3.99 0.96
CA SER A 15 -5.59 -4.07 0.63
C SER A 15 -6.42 -3.48 1.79
N PRO A 16 -7.72 -3.20 1.56
CA PRO A 16 -8.59 -2.73 2.64
C PRO A 16 -8.68 -3.69 3.82
N ASP A 17 -8.39 -4.97 3.61
CA ASP A 17 -8.46 -5.99 4.66
C ASP A 17 -7.20 -6.04 5.51
N THR A 18 -6.15 -5.33 5.13
CA THR A 18 -4.90 -5.31 5.87
C THR A 18 -5.10 -4.61 7.23
N THR A 19 -4.63 -5.24 8.30
CA THR A 19 -4.76 -4.65 9.63
C THR A 19 -3.81 -3.46 9.79
N VAL A 20 -4.16 -2.56 10.71
CA VAL A 20 -3.31 -1.42 11.02
C VAL A 20 -1.94 -1.87 11.52
N ALA A 21 -1.92 -2.92 12.35
CA ALA A 21 -0.65 -3.46 12.87
C ALA A 21 0.24 -3.97 11.73
N HIS A 22 -0.35 -4.69 10.78
CA HIS A 22 0.40 -5.20 9.64
C HIS A 22 0.93 -4.06 8.75
N ALA A 23 0.09 -3.05 8.52
CA ALA A 23 0.49 -1.89 7.75
C ALA A 23 1.66 -1.15 8.40
N ALA A 24 1.60 -0.99 9.72
CA ALA A 24 2.68 -0.34 10.47
C ALA A 24 3.98 -1.12 10.37
N ASP A 25 3.90 -2.46 10.44
CA ASP A 25 5.07 -3.31 10.29
C ASP A 25 5.69 -3.16 8.90
N LEU A 26 4.86 -3.14 7.86
CA LEU A 26 5.34 -2.96 6.49
C LEU A 26 6.03 -1.62 6.32
N MET A 27 5.45 -0.56 6.88
CA MET A 27 6.07 0.75 6.78
C MET A 27 7.44 0.78 7.46
N ARG A 28 7.56 0.13 8.61
CA ARG A 28 8.85 0.05 9.31
C ARG A 28 9.86 -0.78 8.54
N GLU A 29 9.47 -1.95 8.07
CA GLU A 29 10.36 -2.85 7.36
C GLU A 29 10.89 -2.26 6.08
N GLN A 30 10.04 -1.52 5.36
CA GLN A 30 10.38 -0.95 4.06
C GLN A 30 10.88 0.48 4.14
N GLY A 31 10.90 1.06 5.34
CA GLY A 31 11.33 2.46 5.51
C GLY A 31 10.40 3.44 4.85
N LEU A 32 9.11 3.13 4.85
CA LEU A 32 8.09 3.96 4.20
C LEU A 32 7.28 4.74 5.22
N HIS A 33 6.78 5.90 4.82
CA HIS A 33 5.90 6.71 5.64
C HIS A 33 4.47 6.68 5.14
N ARG A 34 4.23 6.07 3.98
CA ARG A 34 2.91 6.00 3.34
C ARG A 34 2.75 4.67 2.65
N LEU A 35 1.53 4.14 2.69
CA LEU A 35 1.19 2.93 1.96
C LEU A 35 -0.11 3.15 1.20
N PRO A 36 -0.13 2.90 -0.11
CA PRO A 36 -1.38 2.98 -0.87
C PRO A 36 -2.26 1.77 -0.55
N VAL A 37 -3.56 2.02 -0.46
CA VAL A 37 -4.56 0.97 -0.30
C VAL A 37 -5.17 0.71 -1.66
N ILE A 38 -5.04 -0.53 -2.15
CA ILE A 38 -5.51 -0.89 -3.48
C ILE A 38 -6.55 -2.00 -3.37
N GLU A 39 -7.65 -1.81 -4.08
CA GLU A 39 -8.73 -2.78 -4.17
C GLU A 39 -9.20 -2.86 -5.62
N ASN A 40 -9.29 -4.09 -6.15
CA ASN A 40 -9.75 -4.32 -7.53
C ASN A 40 -8.99 -3.47 -8.55
N ASP A 41 -7.66 -3.43 -8.42
CA ASP A 41 -6.77 -2.68 -9.30
C ASP A 41 -7.02 -1.17 -9.26
N GLN A 42 -7.61 -0.66 -8.18
CA GLN A 42 -7.88 0.77 -8.01
C GLN A 42 -7.32 1.27 -6.69
N LEU A 43 -6.76 2.46 -6.72
CA LEU A 43 -6.33 3.13 -5.50
C LEU A 43 -7.55 3.66 -4.77
N VAL A 44 -7.83 3.11 -3.58
CA VAL A 44 -9.00 3.50 -2.81
C VAL A 44 -8.65 4.31 -1.57
N GLY A 45 -7.38 4.37 -1.21
CA GLY A 45 -6.98 5.14 -0.05
C GLY A 45 -5.49 5.20 0.14
N LEU A 46 -5.07 5.86 1.21
CA LEU A 46 -3.66 6.02 1.55
C LEU A 46 -3.53 5.97 3.07
N VAL A 47 -2.60 5.14 3.54
CA VAL A 47 -2.27 5.08 4.97
C VAL A 47 -0.98 5.84 5.19
N THR A 48 -0.97 6.76 6.15
CA THR A 48 0.21 7.53 6.51
C THR A 48 0.56 7.31 7.97
N GLU A 49 1.84 7.41 8.24
CA GLU A 49 2.34 7.35 9.60
C GLU A 49 2.11 8.65 10.36
#